data_1e189cda465370caaa1d04e6d1fc9bca
#
_entry.id   1e189cda465370caaa1d04e6d1fc9bca
#
_cell.length_a   1.000
_cell.length_b   1.000
_cell.length_c   1.000
_cell.angle_alpha   90.00
_cell.angle_beta   90.00
_cell.angle_gamma   90.00
#
_symmetry.space_group_name_H-M   'P 1'
#
loop_
_entity.id
_entity.type
_entity.pdbx_description
1 polymer ?
#
loop_
_entity_poly.entity_id
_entity_poly.type
_entity_poly.pdbx_seq_one_letter_code
_entity_poly.pdbx_strand_id
1 'polypeptide(L)'
;MASGELNRSSLALVSGASGFIGQNLCQRLRERGVGIRALMRHECQGPWDEVVAADLADHLPGKVLQGVDTVFHLAGKAHALSETRQEETEYHAINTAGTQRLLEACQSEGVQRFVLFSSVKAMGEGGMVCLDEGADIPPETPYGRSKLDAERLVLKGGYVPHPVVLRLSMVYGPIKKGNLPRMIHAIAKGRFPPLPELRNQRSMVHVDDVVRAAMLVAERPESAGGTYILTDGQAYSTRQMYEWICEALGKSIPSWYVPTFALRLLAIMGDGIGALRGKRFVFDSDAMEKLVGSACYSSDLIQKDLGFKPERNLQESLGEIVAALELV
;
A
#
# COMPACT_ATOMS: atom_id res chain seq x y z
N MET A 1 -21.92 15.14 -22.51
CA MET A 1 -21.33 14.28 -21.48
C MET A 1 -19.82 14.40 -21.68
N ALA A 2 -19.11 14.99 -20.73
CA ALA A 2 -17.64 15.06 -20.81
C ALA A 2 -17.09 13.63 -20.73
N SER A 3 -16.17 13.27 -21.62
CA SER A 3 -15.48 11.99 -21.60
C SER A 3 -14.84 11.81 -20.21
N GLY A 4 -15.11 10.70 -19.54
CA GLY A 4 -14.58 10.41 -18.19
C GLY A 4 -13.04 10.22 -18.14
N GLU A 5 -12.37 10.38 -19.27
CA GLU A 5 -10.92 10.16 -19.39
C GLU A 5 -10.10 11.31 -18.80
N LEU A 6 -9.05 10.93 -18.08
CA LEU A 6 -7.99 11.86 -17.66
C LEU A 6 -7.18 12.28 -18.89
N ASN A 7 -7.18 13.55 -19.20
CA ASN A 7 -6.57 14.09 -20.42
C ASN A 7 -5.74 15.35 -20.14
N ARG A 8 -5.17 15.95 -21.19
CA ARG A 8 -4.31 17.16 -21.12
C ARG A 8 -4.97 18.40 -20.51
N SER A 9 -6.29 18.46 -20.42
CA SER A 9 -7.00 19.57 -19.76
C SER A 9 -7.33 19.28 -18.29
N SER A 10 -7.08 18.07 -17.79
CA SER A 10 -7.33 17.67 -16.41
C SER A 10 -6.17 18.07 -15.51
N LEU A 11 -6.46 18.55 -14.31
CA LEU A 11 -5.50 18.76 -13.24
C LEU A 11 -5.81 17.78 -12.10
N ALA A 12 -4.85 16.93 -11.79
CA ALA A 12 -4.93 15.97 -10.69
C ALA A 12 -4.14 16.47 -9.48
N LEU A 13 -4.73 16.40 -8.28
CA LEU A 13 -3.96 16.53 -7.04
C LEU A 13 -3.55 15.14 -6.56
N VAL A 14 -2.26 14.97 -6.28
CA VAL A 14 -1.70 13.75 -5.71
C VAL A 14 -1.15 14.05 -4.32
N SER A 15 -1.85 13.61 -3.27
CA SER A 15 -1.30 13.70 -1.91
C SER A 15 -0.37 12.51 -1.66
N GLY A 16 0.77 12.74 -1.00
CA GLY A 16 1.79 11.72 -0.83
C GLY A 16 2.56 11.38 -2.11
N ALA A 17 2.64 12.34 -3.04
CA ALA A 17 3.33 12.22 -4.33
C ALA A 17 4.79 11.78 -4.20
N SER A 18 5.51 12.18 -3.14
CA SER A 18 6.90 11.78 -2.88
C SER A 18 7.09 10.33 -2.42
N GLY A 19 5.99 9.62 -2.11
CA GLY A 19 6.01 8.21 -1.74
C GLY A 19 6.23 7.29 -2.95
N PHE A 20 6.50 5.99 -2.68
CA PHE A 20 6.78 5.00 -3.72
C PHE A 20 5.65 4.91 -4.77
N ILE A 21 4.41 4.71 -4.33
CA ILE A 21 3.26 4.64 -5.25
C ILE A 21 3.01 6.01 -5.89
N GLY A 22 3.12 7.08 -5.10
CA GLY A 22 2.85 8.45 -5.56
C GLY A 22 3.77 8.89 -6.70
N GLN A 23 5.06 8.59 -6.63
CA GLN A 23 6.02 8.90 -7.71
C GLN A 23 5.68 8.14 -9.00
N ASN A 24 5.36 6.83 -8.90
CA ASN A 24 4.97 6.03 -10.06
C ASN A 24 3.64 6.52 -10.67
N LEU A 25 2.67 6.90 -9.82
CA LEU A 25 1.41 7.47 -10.29
C LEU A 25 1.64 8.81 -11.00
N CYS A 26 2.40 9.73 -10.40
CA CYS A 26 2.72 11.02 -11.02
C CYS A 26 3.45 10.83 -12.36
N GLN A 27 4.41 9.91 -12.44
CA GLN A 27 5.11 9.60 -13.69
C GLN A 27 4.11 9.16 -14.77
N ARG A 28 3.19 8.25 -14.44
CA ARG A 28 2.20 7.73 -15.38
C ARG A 28 1.16 8.78 -15.81
N LEU A 29 0.72 9.64 -14.88
CA LEU A 29 -0.17 10.78 -15.18
C LEU A 29 0.51 11.76 -16.14
N ARG A 30 1.79 12.08 -15.91
CA ARG A 30 2.59 12.94 -16.77
C ARG A 30 2.75 12.38 -18.19
N GLU A 31 2.97 11.07 -18.32
CA GLU A 31 3.05 10.37 -19.62
C GLU A 31 1.74 10.50 -20.42
N ARG A 32 0.58 10.61 -19.73
CA ARG A 32 -0.71 10.90 -20.36
C ARG A 32 -0.97 12.39 -20.57
N GLY A 33 -0.08 13.25 -20.13
CA GLY A 33 -0.21 14.72 -20.28
C GLY A 33 -1.19 15.34 -19.28
N VAL A 34 -1.54 14.65 -18.19
CA VAL A 34 -2.35 15.20 -17.10
C VAL A 34 -1.52 16.17 -16.28
N GLY A 35 -2.05 17.36 -15.99
CA GLY A 35 -1.42 18.31 -15.06
C GLY A 35 -1.40 17.76 -13.63
N ILE A 36 -0.30 17.94 -12.90
CA ILE A 36 -0.12 17.33 -11.58
C ILE A 36 0.22 18.38 -10.55
N ARG A 37 -0.62 18.52 -9.54
CA ARG A 37 -0.33 19.25 -8.30
C ARG A 37 -0.02 18.26 -7.19
N ALA A 38 1.22 18.27 -6.69
CA ALA A 38 1.66 17.43 -5.59
C ALA A 38 1.40 18.10 -4.24
N LEU A 39 0.66 17.40 -3.36
CA LEU A 39 0.48 17.80 -1.97
C LEU A 39 1.40 16.99 -1.08
N MET A 40 2.33 17.64 -0.38
CA MET A 40 3.34 17.00 0.44
C MET A 40 3.79 17.90 1.60
N ARG A 41 4.36 17.33 2.65
CA ARG A 41 4.82 18.09 3.82
C ARG A 41 6.07 18.93 3.58
N HIS A 42 6.96 18.43 2.75
CA HIS A 42 8.23 19.08 2.40
C HIS A 42 8.39 19.06 0.89
N GLU A 43 8.72 20.21 0.32
CA GLU A 43 8.95 20.33 -1.11
C GLU A 43 10.12 19.45 -1.56
N CYS A 44 9.95 18.74 -2.63
CA CYS A 44 11.00 18.02 -3.33
C CYS A 44 10.71 17.98 -4.83
N GLN A 45 11.74 17.70 -5.61
CA GLN A 45 11.60 17.55 -7.06
C GLN A 45 11.00 16.17 -7.41
N GLY A 46 10.23 16.14 -8.50
CA GLY A 46 9.62 14.92 -9.00
C GLY A 46 8.79 15.16 -10.27
N PRO A 47 8.02 14.15 -10.71
CA PRO A 47 7.25 14.21 -11.94
C PRO A 47 5.90 14.95 -11.77
N TRP A 48 5.89 16.15 -11.22
CA TRP A 48 4.74 17.02 -11.03
C TRP A 48 5.03 18.43 -11.50
N ASP A 49 3.97 19.21 -11.78
CA ASP A 49 4.06 20.56 -12.33
C ASP A 49 4.04 21.62 -11.22
N GLU A 50 3.27 21.35 -10.16
CA GLU A 50 3.11 22.25 -9.02
C GLU A 50 3.29 21.50 -7.69
N VAL A 51 3.79 22.20 -6.68
CA VAL A 51 3.92 21.69 -5.32
C VAL A 51 3.14 22.56 -4.36
N VAL A 52 2.35 21.93 -3.49
CA VAL A 52 1.75 22.59 -2.33
C VAL A 52 2.30 21.92 -1.08
N ALA A 53 3.07 22.69 -0.30
CA ALA A 53 3.59 22.22 0.99
C ALA A 53 2.52 22.40 2.06
N ALA A 54 1.95 21.30 2.57
CA ALA A 54 1.00 21.31 3.68
C ALA A 54 0.98 19.97 4.42
N ASP A 55 0.69 20.01 5.72
CA ASP A 55 0.42 18.84 6.52
C ASP A 55 -1.10 18.59 6.60
N LEU A 56 -1.52 17.36 6.33
CA LEU A 56 -2.93 16.97 6.44
C LEU A 56 -3.44 17.02 7.90
N ALA A 57 -2.54 17.01 8.88
CA ALA A 57 -2.92 17.20 10.28
C ALA A 57 -3.33 18.65 10.59
N ASP A 58 -2.89 19.62 9.75
CA ASP A 58 -3.13 21.05 9.89
C ASP A 58 -4.21 21.56 8.91
N HIS A 59 -4.39 22.87 8.90
CA HIS A 59 -5.28 23.55 7.95
C HIS A 59 -4.70 23.52 6.54
N LEU A 60 -5.50 23.15 5.53
CA LEU A 60 -5.08 23.18 4.13
C LEU A 60 -5.13 24.59 3.56
N PRO A 61 -4.15 25.01 2.74
CA PRO A 61 -4.20 26.29 2.05
C PRO A 61 -5.43 26.42 1.15
N GLY A 62 -6.10 27.57 1.17
CA GLY A 62 -7.35 27.80 0.45
C GLY A 62 -7.34 27.61 -1.06
N LYS A 63 -6.14 27.52 -1.69
CA LYS A 63 -6.01 27.29 -3.16
C LYS A 63 -5.51 25.90 -3.53
N VAL A 64 -5.40 24.99 -2.55
CA VAL A 64 -4.82 23.65 -2.78
C VAL A 64 -5.55 22.86 -3.86
N LEU A 65 -6.85 23.05 -3.99
CA LEU A 65 -7.71 22.33 -4.94
C LEU A 65 -8.25 23.20 -6.09
N GLN A 66 -7.82 24.44 -6.21
CA GLN A 66 -8.30 25.31 -7.27
C GLN A 66 -8.01 24.72 -8.65
N GLY A 67 -9.06 24.46 -9.44
CA GLY A 67 -8.99 23.88 -10.78
C GLY A 67 -8.72 22.38 -10.81
N VAL A 68 -8.63 21.71 -9.66
CA VAL A 68 -8.44 20.27 -9.57
C VAL A 68 -9.73 19.54 -9.90
N ASP A 69 -9.66 18.59 -10.83
CA ASP A 69 -10.78 17.70 -11.21
C ASP A 69 -10.76 16.38 -10.43
N THR A 70 -9.57 15.84 -10.21
CA THR A 70 -9.37 14.51 -9.62
C THR A 70 -8.35 14.56 -8.47
N VAL A 71 -8.68 13.93 -7.36
CA VAL A 71 -7.76 13.76 -6.22
C VAL A 71 -7.38 12.30 -6.07
N PHE A 72 -6.08 12.02 -6.09
CA PHE A 72 -5.50 10.75 -5.68
C PHE A 72 -4.91 10.90 -4.28
N HIS A 73 -5.55 10.29 -3.29
CA HIS A 73 -5.19 10.47 -1.88
C HIS A 73 -4.38 9.28 -1.36
N LEU A 74 -3.03 9.42 -1.44
CA LEU A 74 -2.06 8.43 -0.97
C LEU A 74 -1.40 8.82 0.36
N ALA A 75 -1.47 10.09 0.73
CA ALA A 75 -0.86 10.56 1.99
C ALA A 75 -1.53 9.89 3.18
N GLY A 76 -0.72 9.48 4.13
CA GLY A 76 -1.17 8.86 5.36
C GLY A 76 0.03 8.39 6.19
N LYS A 77 -0.18 8.25 7.49
CA LYS A 77 0.77 7.55 8.35
C LYS A 77 0.65 6.05 8.05
N ALA A 78 1.74 5.45 7.57
CA ALA A 78 1.81 4.02 7.32
C ALA A 78 1.97 3.24 8.62
N HIS A 79 1.72 1.93 8.56
CA HIS A 79 1.86 1.01 9.68
C HIS A 79 3.22 1.15 10.38
N ALA A 80 3.20 1.48 11.69
CA ALA A 80 4.40 1.56 12.51
C ALA A 80 4.82 0.18 13.03
N LEU A 81 6.08 0.07 13.45
CA LEU A 81 6.63 -1.17 14.03
C LEU A 81 6.13 -1.45 15.46
N SER A 82 5.62 -0.41 16.16
CA SER A 82 5.01 -0.51 17.48
C SER A 82 3.71 0.29 17.49
N GLU A 83 2.67 -0.19 18.14
CA GLU A 83 1.37 0.49 18.21
C GLU A 83 1.12 0.96 19.63
N THR A 84 1.47 2.22 19.91
CA THR A 84 1.21 2.90 21.18
C THR A 84 -0.08 3.70 21.12
N ARG A 85 -0.63 4.15 22.26
CA ARG A 85 -1.79 5.06 22.30
C ARG A 85 -1.51 6.40 21.60
N GLN A 86 -0.27 6.88 21.66
CA GLN A 86 0.12 8.10 20.96
C GLN A 86 0.06 7.89 19.44
N GLU A 87 0.48 6.73 18.95
CA GLU A 87 0.39 6.39 17.53
C GLU A 87 -1.05 6.23 17.05
N GLU A 88 -1.96 5.71 17.88
CA GLU A 88 -3.40 5.66 17.56
C GLU A 88 -3.97 7.06 17.32
N THR A 89 -3.63 8.03 18.19
CA THR A 89 -4.04 9.43 18.00
C THR A 89 -3.47 10.02 16.72
N GLU A 90 -2.22 9.75 16.39
CA GLU A 90 -1.59 10.22 15.17
C GLU A 90 -2.20 9.56 13.90
N TYR A 91 -2.51 8.26 13.95
CA TYR A 91 -3.21 7.59 12.85
C TYR A 91 -4.57 8.25 12.59
N HIS A 92 -5.34 8.51 13.64
CA HIS A 92 -6.63 9.17 13.50
C HIS A 92 -6.47 10.61 12.97
N ALA A 93 -5.54 11.39 13.50
CA ALA A 93 -5.31 12.78 13.11
C ALA A 93 -4.91 12.91 11.62
N ILE A 94 -4.05 12.00 11.13
CA ILE A 94 -3.53 12.05 9.76
C ILE A 94 -4.44 11.30 8.79
N ASN A 95 -4.77 10.03 9.08
CA ASN A 95 -5.48 9.18 8.13
C ASN A 95 -6.98 9.47 8.08
N THR A 96 -7.61 9.75 9.22
CA THR A 96 -9.05 10.00 9.28
C THR A 96 -9.37 11.48 9.17
N ALA A 97 -8.93 12.30 10.13
CA ALA A 97 -9.23 13.73 10.15
C ALA A 97 -8.55 14.48 8.99
N GLY A 98 -7.34 14.08 8.60
CA GLY A 98 -6.67 14.62 7.41
C GLY A 98 -7.42 14.32 6.11
N THR A 99 -7.96 13.11 5.95
CA THR A 99 -8.81 12.75 4.82
C THR A 99 -10.11 13.58 4.83
N GLN A 100 -10.72 13.77 5.99
CA GLN A 100 -11.93 14.59 6.12
C GLN A 100 -11.68 16.03 5.66
N ARG A 101 -10.61 16.68 6.13
CA ARG A 101 -10.26 18.05 5.71
C ARG A 101 -10.07 18.15 4.20
N LEU A 102 -9.41 17.17 3.59
CA LEU A 102 -9.21 17.14 2.14
C LEU A 102 -10.54 16.96 1.40
N LEU A 103 -11.45 16.12 1.90
CA LEU A 103 -12.79 15.93 1.33
C LEU A 103 -13.66 17.19 1.44
N GLU A 104 -13.64 17.89 2.58
CA GLU A 104 -14.33 19.16 2.78
C GLU A 104 -13.81 20.23 1.79
N ALA A 105 -12.50 20.30 1.57
CA ALA A 105 -11.93 21.17 0.57
C ALA A 105 -12.31 20.72 -0.86
N CYS A 106 -12.39 19.42 -1.16
CA CYS A 106 -12.91 18.91 -2.43
C CYS A 106 -14.34 19.36 -2.70
N GLN A 107 -15.19 19.28 -1.71
CA GLN A 107 -16.58 19.70 -1.82
C GLN A 107 -16.70 21.20 -2.12
N SER A 108 -15.93 22.04 -1.43
CA SER A 108 -15.98 23.51 -1.62
C SER A 108 -15.46 23.94 -2.99
N GLU A 109 -14.51 23.22 -3.58
CA GLU A 109 -13.92 23.51 -4.90
C GLU A 109 -14.57 22.74 -6.06
N GLY A 110 -15.56 21.88 -5.78
CA GLY A 110 -16.31 21.14 -6.78
C GLY A 110 -15.51 20.03 -7.47
N VAL A 111 -14.53 19.42 -6.78
CA VAL A 111 -13.77 18.28 -7.26
C VAL A 111 -14.72 17.13 -7.64
N GLN A 112 -14.50 16.52 -8.78
CA GLN A 112 -15.39 15.51 -9.31
C GLN A 112 -15.05 14.09 -8.86
N ARG A 113 -13.77 13.77 -8.70
CA ARG A 113 -13.28 12.41 -8.44
C ARG A 113 -12.33 12.37 -7.27
N PHE A 114 -12.50 11.37 -6.41
CA PHE A 114 -11.63 11.15 -5.26
C PHE A 114 -11.30 9.67 -5.13
N VAL A 115 -10.03 9.31 -5.34
CA VAL A 115 -9.53 7.94 -5.19
C VAL A 115 -8.69 7.84 -3.91
N LEU A 116 -9.22 7.11 -2.91
CA LEU A 116 -8.50 6.84 -1.67
C LEU A 116 -7.65 5.58 -1.79
N PHE A 117 -6.36 5.70 -1.53
CA PHE A 117 -5.48 4.54 -1.36
C PHE A 117 -5.55 4.06 0.09
N SER A 118 -6.38 3.06 0.30
CA SER A 118 -6.56 2.37 1.57
C SER A 118 -5.64 1.14 1.67
N SER A 119 -5.96 0.24 2.55
CA SER A 119 -5.20 -1.00 2.79
C SER A 119 -6.16 -2.13 3.11
N VAL A 120 -5.78 -3.36 2.76
CA VAL A 120 -6.47 -4.56 3.26
C VAL A 120 -6.51 -4.64 4.79
N LYS A 121 -5.66 -3.90 5.49
CA LYS A 121 -5.72 -3.75 6.95
C LYS A 121 -6.94 -2.97 7.47
N ALA A 122 -7.69 -2.30 6.59
CA ALA A 122 -8.99 -1.71 6.92
C ALA A 122 -10.07 -2.78 7.18
N MET A 123 -9.78 -4.02 6.88
CA MET A 123 -10.54 -5.21 7.25
C MET A 123 -9.63 -6.16 8.04
N GLY A 124 -10.20 -7.13 8.74
CA GLY A 124 -9.46 -8.14 9.48
C GLY A 124 -8.75 -9.15 8.58
N GLU A 125 -8.09 -10.11 9.18
CA GLU A 125 -7.38 -11.19 8.49
C GLU A 125 -8.19 -12.49 8.56
N GLY A 126 -8.32 -13.19 7.43
CA GLY A 126 -9.08 -14.44 7.29
C GLY A 126 -8.27 -15.70 7.63
N GLY A 127 -7.03 -15.56 8.09
CA GLY A 127 -6.13 -16.69 8.28
C GLY A 127 -5.86 -17.41 6.95
N MET A 128 -6.28 -18.67 6.83
CA MET A 128 -6.11 -19.46 5.60
C MET A 128 -7.20 -19.21 4.55
N VAL A 129 -8.24 -18.43 4.88
CA VAL A 129 -9.32 -18.09 3.96
C VAL A 129 -8.97 -16.77 3.26
N CYS A 130 -9.04 -16.76 1.91
CA CYS A 130 -8.89 -15.53 1.17
C CYS A 130 -10.17 -14.69 1.29
N LEU A 131 -10.02 -13.45 1.76
CA LEU A 131 -11.10 -12.51 1.96
C LEU A 131 -11.33 -11.67 0.69
N ASP A 132 -12.58 -11.37 0.43
CA ASP A 132 -13.03 -10.39 -0.55
C ASP A 132 -13.61 -9.14 0.13
N GLU A 133 -14.10 -8.18 -0.66
CA GLU A 133 -14.68 -6.93 -0.17
C GLU A 133 -15.95 -7.12 0.67
N GLY A 134 -16.62 -8.26 0.54
CA GLY A 134 -17.84 -8.63 1.29
C GLY A 134 -17.56 -9.16 2.70
N ALA A 135 -16.32 -9.41 3.06
CA ALA A 135 -15.98 -9.92 4.39
C ALA A 135 -16.19 -8.86 5.47
N ASP A 136 -17.01 -9.18 6.47
CA ASP A 136 -17.32 -8.31 7.62
C ASP A 136 -16.47 -8.72 8.83
N ILE A 137 -15.15 -8.59 8.71
CA ILE A 137 -14.19 -8.83 9.79
C ILE A 137 -13.60 -7.47 10.20
N PRO A 138 -13.76 -7.05 11.45
CA PRO A 138 -13.28 -5.74 11.88
C PRO A 138 -11.74 -5.66 11.89
N PRO A 139 -11.16 -4.48 11.61
CA PRO A 139 -9.72 -4.28 11.68
C PRO A 139 -9.20 -4.41 13.12
N GLU A 140 -8.11 -5.14 13.28
CA GLU A 140 -7.52 -5.43 14.59
C GLU A 140 -6.64 -4.27 15.10
N THR A 141 -6.02 -3.51 14.17
CA THR A 141 -4.98 -2.54 14.50
C THR A 141 -5.48 -1.09 14.45
N PRO A 142 -4.88 -0.15 15.22
CA PRO A 142 -5.19 1.27 15.14
C PRO A 142 -5.04 1.83 13.72
N TYR A 143 -4.00 1.40 13.00
CA TYR A 143 -3.83 1.74 11.59
C TYR A 143 -5.02 1.27 10.76
N GLY A 144 -5.41 0.01 10.87
CA GLY A 144 -6.55 -0.55 10.13
C GLY A 144 -7.84 0.20 10.43
N ARG A 145 -8.12 0.50 11.72
CA ARG A 145 -9.29 1.29 12.13
C ARG A 145 -9.29 2.68 11.50
N SER A 146 -8.15 3.39 11.53
CA SER A 146 -8.05 4.72 10.93
C SER A 146 -8.27 4.71 9.41
N LYS A 147 -7.84 3.65 8.71
CA LYS A 147 -8.10 3.49 7.27
C LYS A 147 -9.58 3.19 7.01
N LEU A 148 -10.21 2.31 7.79
CA LEU A 148 -11.64 2.03 7.66
C LEU A 148 -12.49 3.28 7.91
N ASP A 149 -12.15 4.09 8.90
CA ASP A 149 -12.85 5.33 9.17
C ASP A 149 -12.69 6.34 8.01
N ALA A 150 -11.51 6.43 7.42
CA ALA A 150 -11.29 7.24 6.21
C ALA A 150 -12.12 6.73 5.01
N GLU A 151 -12.22 5.40 4.80
CA GLU A 151 -13.08 4.81 3.77
C GLU A 151 -14.54 5.21 3.95
N ARG A 152 -15.04 5.14 5.19
CA ARG A 152 -16.43 5.55 5.51
C ARG A 152 -16.70 7.01 5.19
N LEU A 153 -15.74 7.91 5.48
CA LEU A 153 -15.86 9.32 5.12
C LEU A 153 -15.93 9.51 3.60
N VAL A 154 -15.06 8.84 2.85
CA VAL A 154 -15.02 8.93 1.39
C VAL A 154 -16.32 8.44 0.75
N LEU A 155 -16.82 7.28 1.17
CA LEU A 155 -17.95 6.63 0.52
C LEU A 155 -19.32 7.17 0.96
N LYS A 156 -19.45 7.59 2.22
CA LYS A 156 -20.75 7.98 2.82
C LYS A 156 -20.90 9.47 3.06
N GLY A 157 -19.82 10.23 2.91
CA GLY A 157 -19.82 11.67 3.24
C GLY A 157 -20.46 12.57 2.19
N GLY A 158 -20.66 12.10 0.96
CA GLY A 158 -21.27 12.89 -0.11
C GLY A 158 -20.45 14.12 -0.55
N TYR A 159 -19.13 14.09 -0.34
CA TYR A 159 -18.23 15.21 -0.62
C TYR A 159 -17.93 15.40 -2.12
N VAL A 160 -17.89 14.31 -2.87
CA VAL A 160 -17.60 14.32 -4.30
C VAL A 160 -18.56 13.39 -5.05
N PRO A 161 -18.85 13.64 -6.35
CA PRO A 161 -19.74 12.78 -7.15
C PRO A 161 -19.18 11.36 -7.38
N HIS A 162 -17.84 11.21 -7.47
CA HIS A 162 -17.20 9.96 -7.82
C HIS A 162 -16.13 9.57 -6.78
N PRO A 163 -16.53 9.07 -5.61
CA PRO A 163 -15.62 8.54 -4.60
C PRO A 163 -15.27 7.08 -4.90
N VAL A 164 -14.00 6.68 -4.76
CA VAL A 164 -13.56 5.27 -4.89
C VAL A 164 -12.51 4.96 -3.84
N VAL A 165 -12.53 3.73 -3.33
CA VAL A 165 -11.55 3.20 -2.38
C VAL A 165 -10.79 2.05 -3.00
N LEU A 166 -9.46 2.08 -2.92
CA LEU A 166 -8.56 0.98 -3.29
C LEU A 166 -7.92 0.41 -2.02
N ARG A 167 -8.26 -0.82 -1.66
CA ARG A 167 -7.62 -1.58 -0.57
C ARG A 167 -6.41 -2.33 -1.09
N LEU A 168 -5.23 -1.80 -0.83
CA LEU A 168 -3.98 -2.39 -1.31
C LEU A 168 -3.55 -3.55 -0.42
N SER A 169 -3.21 -4.69 -1.02
CA SER A 169 -2.38 -5.72 -0.40
C SER A 169 -0.93 -5.23 -0.27
N MET A 170 0.03 -6.09 0.08
CA MET A 170 1.43 -5.67 0.17
C MET A 170 1.97 -5.26 -1.21
N VAL A 171 2.25 -3.95 -1.37
CA VAL A 171 2.76 -3.41 -2.63
C VAL A 171 4.26 -3.70 -2.77
N TYR A 172 4.65 -4.22 -3.93
CA TYR A 172 6.04 -4.48 -4.29
C TYR A 172 6.44 -3.82 -5.61
N GLY A 173 7.73 -3.80 -5.90
CA GLY A 173 8.33 -3.21 -7.10
C GLY A 173 9.76 -2.75 -6.82
N PRO A 174 10.39 -2.01 -7.73
CA PRO A 174 11.78 -1.54 -7.61
C PRO A 174 11.92 -0.41 -6.57
N ILE A 175 11.91 -0.78 -5.28
CA ILE A 175 12.04 0.13 -4.14
C ILE A 175 13.14 -0.34 -3.18
N LYS A 176 13.89 0.62 -2.59
CA LYS A 176 14.98 0.32 -1.63
C LYS A 176 14.51 0.12 -0.18
N LYS A 177 13.24 0.42 0.14
CA LYS A 177 12.68 0.34 1.51
C LYS A 177 11.48 -0.59 1.56
N GLY A 178 11.25 -1.25 2.70
CA GLY A 178 10.10 -2.13 2.91
C GLY A 178 10.49 -3.54 3.34
N ASN A 179 9.50 -4.41 3.54
CA ASN A 179 9.72 -5.76 4.04
C ASN A 179 10.39 -6.68 3.00
N LEU A 180 9.95 -6.63 1.75
CA LEU A 180 10.55 -7.43 0.68
C LEU A 180 12.02 -7.06 0.42
N PRO A 181 12.42 -5.78 0.25
CA PRO A 181 13.80 -5.38 0.20
C PRO A 181 14.64 -5.81 1.41
N ARG A 182 14.10 -5.74 2.62
CA ARG A 182 14.79 -6.23 3.83
C ARG A 182 15.04 -7.73 3.78
N MET A 183 14.06 -8.50 3.35
CA MET A 183 14.20 -9.95 3.15
C MET A 183 15.26 -10.26 2.11
N ILE A 184 15.24 -9.60 0.96
CA ILE A 184 16.24 -9.76 -0.11
C ILE A 184 17.65 -9.45 0.42
N HIS A 185 17.83 -8.31 1.11
CA HIS A 185 19.13 -7.96 1.71
C HIS A 185 19.60 -8.99 2.75
N ALA A 186 18.71 -9.51 3.57
CA ALA A 186 19.07 -10.51 4.58
C ALA A 186 19.50 -11.83 3.93
N ILE A 187 18.81 -12.26 2.86
CA ILE A 187 19.18 -13.45 2.07
C ILE A 187 20.50 -13.21 1.33
N ALA A 188 20.68 -12.05 0.69
CA ALA A 188 21.92 -11.69 0.00
C ALA A 188 23.13 -11.77 0.93
N LYS A 189 22.98 -11.33 2.18
CA LYS A 189 24.04 -11.34 3.22
C LYS A 189 24.16 -12.67 3.98
N GLY A 190 23.38 -13.70 3.62
CA GLY A 190 23.38 -14.98 4.34
C GLY A 190 22.90 -14.91 5.80
N ARG A 191 22.10 -13.88 6.13
CA ARG A 191 21.55 -13.63 7.47
C ARG A 191 20.10 -14.08 7.64
N PHE A 192 19.46 -14.49 6.59
CA PHE A 192 18.09 -15.00 6.61
C PHE A 192 18.15 -16.54 6.67
N PRO A 193 17.51 -17.18 7.67
CA PRO A 193 17.57 -18.63 7.80
C PRO A 193 16.80 -19.30 6.68
N PRO A 194 17.26 -20.45 6.16
CA PRO A 194 16.45 -21.24 5.25
C PRO A 194 15.14 -21.65 5.92
N LEU A 195 14.03 -21.35 5.25
CA LEU A 195 12.70 -21.60 5.79
C LEU A 195 12.26 -23.04 5.56
N PRO A 196 11.45 -23.64 6.48
CA PRO A 196 10.78 -24.90 6.24
C PRO A 196 9.66 -24.70 5.21
N GLU A 197 9.02 -25.80 4.80
CA GLU A 197 7.77 -25.74 4.06
C GLU A 197 6.73 -24.98 4.86
N LEU A 198 6.32 -23.82 4.37
CA LEU A 198 5.28 -22.97 4.96
C LEU A 198 4.09 -22.95 3.98
N ARG A 199 2.91 -23.28 4.49
CA ARG A 199 1.65 -23.27 3.71
C ARG A 199 0.87 -21.96 3.87
N ASN A 200 1.53 -20.91 4.37
CA ASN A 200 0.91 -19.60 4.46
C ASN A 200 0.68 -18.99 3.08
N GLN A 201 -0.31 -18.11 3.01
CA GLN A 201 -0.74 -17.45 1.78
C GLN A 201 -0.69 -15.94 1.96
N ARG A 202 0.02 -15.25 1.10
CA ARG A 202 0.20 -13.80 1.16
C ARG A 202 -0.09 -13.18 -0.19
N SER A 203 -1.14 -12.37 -0.24
CA SER A 203 -1.45 -11.57 -1.42
C SER A 203 -0.56 -10.34 -1.50
N MET A 204 -0.10 -10.05 -2.69
CA MET A 204 0.74 -8.91 -3.00
C MET A 204 0.26 -8.24 -4.28
N VAL A 205 0.73 -7.03 -4.58
CA VAL A 205 0.41 -6.32 -5.82
C VAL A 205 1.61 -5.52 -6.30
N HIS A 206 1.88 -5.54 -7.60
CA HIS A 206 2.95 -4.71 -8.19
C HIS A 206 2.52 -3.25 -8.25
N VAL A 207 3.47 -2.33 -8.05
CA VAL A 207 3.19 -0.88 -8.09
C VAL A 207 2.59 -0.40 -9.40
N ASP A 208 3.01 -0.97 -10.54
CA ASP A 208 2.46 -0.62 -11.86
C ASP A 208 0.98 -0.98 -11.96
N ASP A 209 0.58 -2.13 -11.42
CA ASP A 209 -0.81 -2.56 -11.39
C ASP A 209 -1.66 -1.71 -10.44
N VAL A 210 -1.09 -1.25 -9.31
CA VAL A 210 -1.75 -0.27 -8.44
C VAL A 210 -2.02 1.03 -9.19
N VAL A 211 -1.03 1.54 -9.91
CA VAL A 211 -1.17 2.78 -10.71
C VAL A 211 -2.20 2.63 -11.83
N ARG A 212 -2.16 1.50 -12.57
CA ARG A 212 -3.14 1.20 -13.62
C ARG A 212 -4.57 1.12 -13.06
N ALA A 213 -4.75 0.43 -11.94
CA ALA A 213 -6.05 0.33 -11.27
C ALA A 213 -6.55 1.70 -10.80
N ALA A 214 -5.69 2.53 -10.21
CA ALA A 214 -6.05 3.86 -9.73
C ALA A 214 -6.54 4.77 -10.86
N MET A 215 -5.86 4.74 -12.00
CA MET A 215 -6.29 5.50 -13.18
C MET A 215 -7.58 4.95 -13.76
N LEU A 216 -7.71 3.62 -13.86
CA LEU A 216 -8.92 2.96 -14.35
C LEU A 216 -10.15 3.36 -13.51
N VAL A 217 -10.08 3.26 -12.19
CA VAL A 217 -11.23 3.60 -11.33
C VAL A 217 -11.56 5.09 -11.35
N ALA A 218 -10.59 5.96 -11.59
CA ALA A 218 -10.84 7.39 -11.76
C ALA A 218 -11.56 7.72 -13.07
N GLU A 219 -11.38 6.92 -14.12
CA GLU A 219 -11.93 7.12 -15.45
C GLU A 219 -13.29 6.43 -15.66
N ARG A 220 -13.59 5.38 -14.88
CA ARG A 220 -14.79 4.54 -15.08
C ARG A 220 -15.92 4.97 -14.16
N PRO A 221 -17.02 5.56 -14.69
CA PRO A 221 -18.18 5.97 -13.87
C PRO A 221 -18.78 4.84 -13.05
N GLU A 222 -18.67 3.60 -13.53
CA GLU A 222 -19.18 2.40 -12.87
C GLU A 222 -18.49 2.09 -11.55
N SER A 223 -17.28 2.64 -11.33
CA SER A 223 -16.53 2.45 -10.08
C SER A 223 -16.97 3.38 -8.95
N ALA A 224 -17.81 4.39 -9.24
CA ALA A 224 -18.22 5.37 -8.24
C ALA A 224 -18.94 4.73 -7.04
N GLY A 225 -18.47 5.04 -5.84
CA GLY A 225 -18.96 4.43 -4.59
C GLY A 225 -18.38 3.04 -4.31
N GLY A 226 -17.49 2.52 -5.19
CA GLY A 226 -16.89 1.20 -5.06
C GLY A 226 -15.71 1.15 -4.09
N THR A 227 -15.53 -0.03 -3.52
CA THR A 227 -14.31 -0.43 -2.80
C THR A 227 -13.73 -1.63 -3.51
N TYR A 228 -12.44 -1.60 -3.84
CA TYR A 228 -11.77 -2.66 -4.58
C TYR A 228 -10.47 -3.08 -3.89
N ILE A 229 -10.31 -4.38 -3.69
CA ILE A 229 -9.05 -4.98 -3.23
C ILE A 229 -8.13 -5.16 -4.45
N LEU A 230 -6.85 -4.79 -4.28
CA LEU A 230 -5.84 -4.99 -5.30
C LEU A 230 -4.81 -6.04 -4.88
N THR A 231 -4.72 -7.08 -5.71
CA THR A 231 -3.69 -8.13 -5.64
C THR A 231 -3.17 -8.40 -7.05
N ASP A 232 -2.08 -9.14 -7.18
CA ASP A 232 -1.58 -9.65 -8.47
C ASP A 232 -2.26 -10.95 -8.90
N GLY A 233 -3.37 -11.32 -8.25
CA GLY A 233 -4.16 -12.52 -8.56
C GLY A 233 -3.58 -13.82 -8.02
N GLN A 234 -2.47 -13.75 -7.29
CA GLN A 234 -1.81 -14.92 -6.69
C GLN A 234 -1.60 -14.73 -5.18
N ALA A 235 -1.47 -15.86 -4.48
CA ALA A 235 -1.09 -15.89 -3.08
C ALA A 235 0.19 -16.70 -2.92
N TYR A 236 1.20 -16.13 -2.30
CA TYR A 236 2.53 -16.69 -2.19
C TYR A 236 2.83 -17.19 -0.79
N SER A 237 3.45 -18.37 -0.66
CA SER A 237 4.04 -18.75 0.61
C SER A 237 5.37 -18.02 0.83
N THR A 238 5.72 -17.78 2.09
CA THR A 238 7.00 -17.15 2.41
C THR A 238 8.18 -18.04 1.99
N ARG A 239 7.98 -19.37 1.96
CA ARG A 239 8.97 -20.31 1.44
C ARG A 239 9.19 -20.12 -0.06
N GLN A 240 8.13 -20.03 -0.87
CA GLN A 240 8.25 -19.74 -2.31
C GLN A 240 8.96 -18.40 -2.56
N MET A 241 8.58 -17.34 -1.83
CA MET A 241 9.28 -16.05 -1.94
C MET A 241 10.78 -16.18 -1.62
N TYR A 242 11.14 -16.94 -0.59
CA TYR A 242 12.55 -17.19 -0.25
C TYR A 242 13.30 -17.88 -1.38
N GLU A 243 12.72 -18.90 -1.99
CA GLU A 243 13.33 -19.67 -3.09
C GLU A 243 13.55 -18.80 -4.32
N TRP A 244 12.54 -18.08 -4.77
CA TRP A 244 12.64 -17.16 -5.91
C TRP A 244 13.63 -16.02 -5.68
N ILE A 245 13.73 -15.51 -4.44
CA ILE A 245 14.76 -14.52 -4.10
C ILE A 245 16.16 -15.13 -4.19
N CYS A 246 16.36 -16.39 -3.73
CA CYS A 246 17.65 -17.08 -3.89
C CYS A 246 17.99 -17.22 -5.37
N GLU A 247 17.05 -17.66 -6.22
CA GLU A 247 17.24 -17.79 -7.67
C GLU A 247 17.60 -16.44 -8.29
N ALA A 248 16.86 -15.37 -7.99
CA ALA A 248 17.14 -14.02 -8.51
C ALA A 248 18.50 -13.46 -8.08
N LEU A 249 19.03 -13.89 -6.93
CA LEU A 249 20.35 -13.54 -6.41
C LEU A 249 21.46 -14.49 -6.92
N GLY A 250 21.16 -15.49 -7.76
CA GLY A 250 22.11 -16.52 -8.20
C GLY A 250 22.64 -17.41 -7.07
N LYS A 251 21.88 -17.57 -5.96
CA LYS A 251 22.25 -18.38 -4.81
C LYS A 251 21.61 -19.76 -4.87
N SER A 252 22.36 -20.77 -4.44
CA SER A 252 21.80 -22.12 -4.24
C SER A 252 20.82 -22.14 -3.08
N ILE A 253 19.70 -22.85 -3.26
CA ILE A 253 18.73 -23.08 -2.22
C ILE A 253 19.27 -24.17 -1.29
N PRO A 254 19.45 -23.91 0.03
CA PRO A 254 19.94 -24.91 0.97
C PRO A 254 19.01 -26.13 1.05
N SER A 255 19.59 -27.34 1.12
CA SER A 255 18.85 -28.58 1.33
C SER A 255 18.36 -28.78 2.75
N TRP A 256 18.84 -27.96 3.70
CA TRP A 256 18.42 -27.93 5.09
C TRP A 256 17.55 -26.71 5.40
N TYR A 257 16.79 -26.76 6.47
CA TYR A 257 15.97 -25.66 6.93
C TYR A 257 15.94 -25.57 8.46
N VAL A 258 15.62 -24.38 8.98
CA VAL A 258 15.39 -24.18 10.41
C VAL A 258 13.93 -24.55 10.72
N PRO A 259 13.67 -25.53 11.60
CA PRO A 259 12.30 -25.92 11.94
C PRO A 259 11.51 -24.76 12.55
N THR A 260 10.19 -24.73 12.32
CA THR A 260 9.31 -23.63 12.80
C THR A 260 9.38 -23.45 14.33
N PHE A 261 9.52 -24.52 15.11
CA PHE A 261 9.66 -24.40 16.56
C PHE A 261 10.95 -23.67 16.98
N ALA A 262 12.05 -23.89 16.25
CA ALA A 262 13.31 -23.20 16.53
C ALA A 262 13.23 -21.72 16.15
N LEU A 263 12.55 -21.39 15.04
CA LEU A 263 12.26 -19.98 14.69
C LEU A 263 11.42 -19.29 15.77
N ARG A 264 10.40 -19.98 16.33
CA ARG A 264 9.59 -19.43 17.44
C ARG A 264 10.42 -19.18 18.69
N LEU A 265 11.30 -20.13 19.06
CA LEU A 265 12.20 -19.93 20.20
C LEU A 265 13.14 -18.73 20.00
N LEU A 266 13.70 -18.57 18.80
CA LEU A 266 14.54 -17.41 18.46
C LEU A 266 13.75 -16.10 18.55
N ALA A 267 12.48 -16.09 18.13
CA ALA A 267 11.61 -14.93 18.24
C ALA A 267 11.32 -14.53 19.70
N ILE A 268 11.00 -15.50 20.56
CA ILE A 268 10.82 -15.28 22.02
C ILE A 268 12.11 -14.75 22.68
N MET A 269 13.27 -15.29 22.29
CA MET A 269 14.55 -14.74 22.74
C MET A 269 14.76 -13.31 22.27
N GLY A 270 14.32 -13.00 21.02
CA GLY A 270 14.33 -11.66 20.47
C GLY A 270 13.48 -10.68 21.28
N ASP A 271 12.30 -11.10 21.72
CA ASP A 271 11.43 -10.30 22.60
C ASP A 271 12.13 -9.98 23.92
N GLY A 272 12.76 -10.99 24.54
CA GLY A 272 13.54 -10.81 25.78
C GLY A 272 14.71 -9.82 25.62
N ILE A 273 15.47 -9.95 24.53
CA ILE A 273 16.58 -9.02 24.21
C ILE A 273 16.04 -7.61 23.95
N GLY A 274 14.93 -7.50 23.25
CA GLY A 274 14.25 -6.24 22.97
C GLY A 274 13.81 -5.53 24.25
N ALA A 275 13.19 -6.27 25.17
CA ALA A 275 12.77 -5.76 26.47
C ALA A 275 13.94 -5.24 27.31
N LEU A 276 15.06 -5.99 27.33
CA LEU A 276 16.27 -5.58 28.05
C LEU A 276 16.95 -4.33 27.46
N ARG A 277 16.86 -4.13 26.14
CA ARG A 277 17.49 -2.99 25.45
C ARG A 277 16.58 -1.78 25.29
N GLY A 278 15.31 -1.86 25.67
CA GLY A 278 14.31 -0.83 25.43
C GLY A 278 14.05 -0.53 23.94
N LYS A 279 14.42 -1.45 23.03
CA LYS A 279 14.25 -1.34 21.58
C LYS A 279 13.91 -2.72 20.99
N ARG A 280 12.98 -2.76 20.04
CA ARG A 280 12.64 -4.01 19.35
C ARG A 280 13.88 -4.68 18.73
N PHE A 281 13.93 -5.99 18.89
CA PHE A 281 14.94 -6.81 18.23
C PHE A 281 14.54 -7.08 16.78
N VAL A 282 15.50 -7.35 15.91
CA VAL A 282 15.28 -7.52 14.47
C VAL A 282 14.36 -8.71 14.16
N PHE A 283 14.40 -9.76 14.98
CA PHE A 283 13.57 -10.95 14.87
C PHE A 283 12.91 -11.23 16.22
N ASP A 284 11.67 -10.82 16.35
CA ASP A 284 10.80 -10.94 17.52
C ASP A 284 9.51 -11.71 17.14
N SER A 285 8.60 -11.90 18.09
CA SER A 285 7.35 -12.64 17.87
C SER A 285 6.47 -12.02 16.78
N ASP A 286 6.45 -10.69 16.65
CA ASP A 286 5.72 -10.01 15.58
C ASP A 286 6.37 -10.27 14.19
N ALA A 287 7.69 -10.28 14.10
CA ALA A 287 8.40 -10.65 12.88
C ALA A 287 8.15 -12.12 12.51
N MET A 288 8.10 -13.01 13.51
CA MET A 288 7.75 -14.42 13.30
C MET A 288 6.32 -14.58 12.80
N GLU A 289 5.34 -13.89 13.39
CA GLU A 289 3.95 -13.91 12.94
C GLU A 289 3.81 -13.43 11.50
N LYS A 290 4.49 -12.33 11.16
CA LYS A 290 4.55 -11.84 9.79
C LYS A 290 5.23 -12.82 8.82
N LEU A 291 6.10 -13.68 9.30
CA LEU A 291 6.79 -14.69 8.48
C LEU A 291 5.90 -15.90 8.18
N VAL A 292 5.13 -16.38 9.16
CA VAL A 292 4.34 -17.62 9.04
C VAL A 292 2.86 -17.37 8.83
N GLY A 293 2.35 -16.18 9.16
CA GLY A 293 0.94 -15.82 9.05
C GLY A 293 0.48 -15.70 7.61
N SER A 294 -0.80 -15.94 7.39
CA SER A 294 -1.48 -15.78 6.11
C SER A 294 -2.20 -14.42 6.07
N ALA A 295 -2.17 -13.79 4.90
CA ALA A 295 -2.89 -12.56 4.59
C ALA A 295 -3.34 -12.65 3.12
N CYS A 296 -4.39 -13.46 2.89
CA CYS A 296 -4.92 -13.77 1.56
C CYS A 296 -6.15 -12.93 1.27
N TYR A 297 -6.16 -12.30 0.08
CA TYR A 297 -7.24 -11.46 -0.39
C TYR A 297 -7.51 -11.73 -1.88
N SER A 298 -8.79 -11.60 -2.31
CA SER A 298 -9.20 -11.68 -3.70
C SER A 298 -9.34 -10.28 -4.31
N SER A 299 -8.99 -10.16 -5.59
CA SER A 299 -9.23 -8.98 -6.43
C SER A 299 -10.27 -9.25 -7.52
N ASP A 300 -11.15 -10.23 -7.33
CA ASP A 300 -12.11 -10.65 -8.34
C ASP A 300 -13.16 -9.57 -8.62
N LEU A 301 -13.49 -8.73 -7.64
CA LEU A 301 -14.51 -7.70 -7.80
C LEU A 301 -14.11 -6.65 -8.84
N ILE A 302 -12.89 -6.11 -8.77
CA ILE A 302 -12.43 -5.12 -9.76
C ILE A 302 -12.29 -5.73 -11.16
N GLN A 303 -11.94 -7.02 -11.26
CA GLN A 303 -11.94 -7.72 -12.53
C GLN A 303 -13.34 -7.85 -13.10
N LYS A 304 -14.32 -8.23 -12.27
CA LYS A 304 -15.71 -8.41 -12.66
C LYS A 304 -16.36 -7.10 -13.11
N ASP A 305 -16.20 -6.05 -12.31
CA ASP A 305 -16.88 -4.77 -12.52
C ASP A 305 -16.22 -3.92 -13.61
N LEU A 306 -14.90 -3.93 -13.70
CA LEU A 306 -14.14 -3.01 -14.54
C LEU A 306 -13.24 -3.71 -15.56
N GLY A 307 -13.20 -5.04 -15.59
CA GLY A 307 -12.34 -5.81 -16.49
C GLY A 307 -10.84 -5.70 -16.16
N PHE A 308 -10.48 -5.18 -14.98
CA PHE A 308 -9.08 -5.03 -14.59
C PHE A 308 -8.42 -6.39 -14.37
N LYS A 309 -7.25 -6.56 -14.97
CA LYS A 309 -6.38 -7.73 -14.74
C LYS A 309 -4.98 -7.26 -14.39
N PRO A 310 -4.36 -7.80 -13.34
CA PRO A 310 -2.95 -7.55 -13.05
C PRO A 310 -2.09 -8.10 -14.20
N GLU A 311 -1.02 -7.38 -14.54
CA GLU A 311 -0.07 -7.76 -15.60
C GLU A 311 1.26 -8.23 -15.05
N ARG A 312 1.51 -8.02 -13.77
CA ARG A 312 2.79 -8.30 -13.10
C ARG A 312 2.59 -9.33 -12.01
N ASN A 313 3.54 -10.24 -11.85
CA ASN A 313 3.60 -11.14 -10.70
C ASN A 313 4.96 -11.03 -9.99
N LEU A 314 5.01 -11.50 -8.74
CA LEU A 314 6.21 -11.35 -7.92
C LEU A 314 7.42 -12.05 -8.52
N GLN A 315 7.27 -13.30 -8.99
CA GLN A 315 8.38 -14.11 -9.48
C GLN A 315 9.09 -13.44 -10.67
N GLU A 316 8.32 -12.97 -11.64
CA GLU A 316 8.84 -12.29 -12.84
C GLU A 316 9.48 -10.93 -12.50
N SER A 317 8.98 -10.24 -11.46
CA SER A 317 9.47 -8.91 -11.06
C SER A 317 10.72 -8.96 -10.16
N LEU A 318 11.09 -10.11 -9.61
CA LEU A 318 12.24 -10.19 -8.68
C LEU A 318 13.56 -9.77 -9.31
N GLY A 319 13.78 -10.07 -10.60
CA GLY A 319 14.98 -9.66 -11.30
C GLY A 319 15.19 -8.15 -11.30
N GLU A 320 14.15 -7.38 -11.66
CA GLU A 320 14.19 -5.91 -11.64
C GLU A 320 14.33 -5.34 -10.22
N ILE A 321 13.66 -5.96 -9.24
CA ILE A 321 13.73 -5.53 -7.83
C ILE A 321 15.14 -5.72 -7.27
N VAL A 322 15.78 -6.88 -7.54
CA VAL A 322 17.15 -7.17 -7.09
C VAL A 322 18.15 -6.22 -7.76
N ALA A 323 17.98 -5.95 -9.06
CA ALA A 323 18.83 -4.98 -9.78
C ALA A 323 18.70 -3.56 -9.19
N ALA A 324 17.50 -3.12 -8.85
CA ALA A 324 17.27 -1.81 -8.22
C ALA A 324 17.89 -1.70 -6.81
N LEU A 325 18.17 -2.82 -6.15
CA LEU A 325 18.85 -2.86 -4.86
C LEU A 325 20.40 -2.85 -4.97
N GLU A 326 20.94 -2.90 -6.19
CA GLU A 326 22.40 -2.90 -6.45
C GLU A 326 23.12 -4.06 -5.74
N LEU A 327 22.49 -5.23 -5.70
CA LEU A 327 22.98 -6.42 -4.99
C LEU A 327 23.63 -7.46 -5.90
N VAL A 328 23.56 -7.27 -7.22
CA VAL A 328 24.14 -8.13 -8.25
C VAL A 328 24.99 -7.29 -9.18
#